data_6e33a7d4d9fb282a70ec86324bc708f2
#
_entry.id   6e33a7d4d9fb282a70ec86324bc708f2
#
_cell.length_a   1.000
_cell.length_b   1.000
_cell.length_c   1.000
_cell.angle_alpha   90.00
_cell.angle_beta   90.00
_cell.angle_gamma   90.00
#
_symmetry.space_group_name_H-M   'P 1'
#
loop_
_entity.id
_entity.type
_entity.pdbx_description
1 polymer ?
#
loop_
_entity_poly.entity_id
_entity_poly.type
_entity_poly.pdbx_seq_one_letter_code
_entity_poly.pdbx_strand_id
1 'polypeptide(L)'
;MSLEEVGFIRLPGGEDTGFDHADTYLVPSGSRLYVAHTATDAVDVIDCRTNAYLRSLPDLPGVAGVLIDTASDLLFTSDRAAARVSIFRCSDESLVAQVAVGSRPNGLAFDTQRRHLYSFNLGEPPGTNCTASVVAVDDHRVLKTIALPGRPRWAVFDRSNDRVYVNIQDPAIILAIDARELKESRRINVGAKGPHGLGLADGRLFCAADGNELAIIERFAGDPQIVSRLPLRGSPDVVMHDERRRCLFVAIGSPAS
;
A
#
# COMPACT_ATOMS: atom_id res chain seq x y z
N MET A 1 10.35 -23.16 0.63
CA MET A 1 9.88 -23.01 -0.78
C MET A 1 10.91 -22.14 -1.47
N SER A 2 11.44 -22.53 -2.62
CA SER A 2 12.31 -21.69 -3.46
C SER A 2 11.44 -21.06 -4.56
N LEU A 3 11.70 -19.79 -4.86
CA LEU A 3 11.17 -19.14 -6.06
C LEU A 3 12.12 -19.45 -7.21
N GLU A 4 11.56 -19.68 -8.39
CA GLU A 4 12.29 -19.90 -9.64
C GLU A 4 11.78 -18.87 -10.67
N GLU A 5 12.69 -18.24 -11.37
CA GLU A 5 12.35 -17.34 -12.48
C GLU A 5 11.85 -18.19 -13.66
N VAL A 6 10.62 -17.93 -14.10
CA VAL A 6 9.98 -18.64 -15.22
C VAL A 6 9.84 -17.80 -16.47
N GLY A 7 10.21 -16.52 -16.40
CA GLY A 7 10.15 -15.59 -17.54
C GLY A 7 9.98 -14.15 -17.08
N PHE A 8 9.73 -13.27 -18.04
CA PHE A 8 9.50 -11.85 -17.82
C PHE A 8 8.36 -11.33 -18.71
N ILE A 9 7.74 -10.24 -18.27
CA ILE A 9 6.68 -9.53 -19.00
C ILE A 9 7.25 -8.19 -19.43
N ARG A 10 7.26 -7.92 -20.75
CA ARG A 10 7.66 -6.62 -21.28
C ARG A 10 6.52 -5.64 -21.16
N LEU A 11 6.79 -4.51 -20.52
CA LEU A 11 5.86 -3.39 -20.38
C LEU A 11 6.27 -2.22 -21.28
N PRO A 12 5.34 -1.30 -21.64
CA PRO A 12 5.67 -0.09 -22.39
C PRO A 12 6.68 0.79 -21.63
N GLY A 13 7.34 1.72 -22.34
CA GLY A 13 8.30 2.65 -21.71
C GLY A 13 9.76 2.21 -21.77
N GLY A 14 10.04 1.05 -22.34
CA GLY A 14 11.44 0.61 -22.59
C GLY A 14 12.19 0.22 -21.32
N GLU A 15 13.41 0.77 -21.14
CA GLU A 15 14.28 0.47 -20.00
C GLU A 15 13.98 1.31 -18.75
N ASP A 16 13.06 2.29 -18.84
CA ASP A 16 12.60 3.07 -17.69
C ASP A 16 11.70 2.20 -16.78
N THR A 17 12.29 1.74 -15.69
CA THR A 17 11.68 0.76 -14.76
C THR A 17 11.21 1.39 -13.46
N GLY A 18 10.67 2.61 -13.51
CA GLY A 18 10.12 3.29 -12.34
C GLY A 18 8.78 2.71 -11.90
N PHE A 19 8.78 1.48 -11.38
CA PHE A 19 7.59 0.85 -10.81
C PHE A 19 7.47 1.16 -9.31
N ASP A 20 6.23 1.10 -8.81
CA ASP A 20 5.93 1.26 -7.38
C ASP A 20 4.94 0.16 -6.94
N HIS A 21 3.80 0.48 -6.34
CA HIS A 21 2.86 -0.52 -5.83
C HIS A 21 2.17 -1.32 -6.94
N ALA A 22 1.76 -2.54 -6.60
CA ALA A 22 0.94 -3.39 -7.45
C ALA A 22 -0.10 -4.12 -6.62
N ASP A 23 -1.26 -4.42 -7.23
CA ASP A 23 -2.30 -5.21 -6.59
C ASP A 23 -3.10 -6.01 -7.62
N THR A 24 -3.89 -6.99 -7.17
CA THR A 24 -4.57 -7.95 -8.04
C THR A 24 -6.09 -7.86 -7.91
N TYR A 25 -6.76 -7.77 -9.04
CA TYR A 25 -8.20 -7.98 -9.16
C TYR A 25 -8.48 -9.45 -9.41
N LEU A 26 -8.98 -10.15 -8.40
CA LEU A 26 -9.14 -11.61 -8.42
C LEU A 26 -10.60 -12.00 -8.67
N VAL A 27 -10.92 -12.35 -9.92
CA VAL A 27 -12.26 -12.79 -10.33
C VAL A 27 -12.20 -14.05 -11.18
N PRO A 28 -13.22 -14.93 -11.13
CA PRO A 28 -13.23 -16.17 -11.92
C PRO A 28 -13.17 -15.94 -13.44
N SER A 29 -13.69 -14.82 -13.91
CA SER A 29 -13.77 -14.47 -15.34
C SER A 29 -12.44 -14.00 -15.95
N GLY A 30 -11.43 -13.74 -15.13
CA GLY A 30 -10.10 -13.29 -15.59
C GLY A 30 -9.46 -12.32 -14.62
N SER A 31 -8.55 -12.85 -13.80
CA SER A 31 -7.78 -12.04 -12.83
C SER A 31 -6.76 -11.17 -13.53
N ARG A 32 -6.57 -9.96 -13.02
CA ARG A 32 -5.62 -8.97 -13.54
C ARG A 32 -4.69 -8.47 -12.45
N LEU A 33 -3.44 -8.24 -12.80
CA LEU A 33 -2.47 -7.51 -11.98
C LEU A 33 -2.41 -6.07 -12.49
N TYR A 34 -2.50 -5.11 -11.60
CA TYR A 34 -2.35 -3.69 -11.85
C TYR A 34 -1.05 -3.21 -11.21
N VAL A 35 -0.19 -2.57 -11.98
CA VAL A 35 1.14 -2.14 -11.55
C VAL A 35 1.28 -0.64 -11.76
N ALA A 36 1.57 0.11 -10.70
CA ALA A 36 1.93 1.52 -10.82
C ALA A 36 3.25 1.65 -11.58
N HIS A 37 3.20 2.24 -12.77
CA HIS A 37 4.36 2.54 -13.60
C HIS A 37 4.63 4.05 -13.52
N THR A 38 5.27 4.46 -12.44
CA THR A 38 5.52 5.87 -12.12
C THR A 38 6.27 6.62 -13.23
N ALA A 39 7.20 5.93 -13.90
CA ALA A 39 8.00 6.53 -14.97
C ALA A 39 7.18 6.90 -16.22
N THR A 40 6.02 6.28 -16.43
CA THR A 40 5.14 6.52 -17.58
C THR A 40 3.82 7.20 -17.21
N ASP A 41 3.64 7.60 -15.95
CA ASP A 41 2.39 8.22 -15.45
C ASP A 41 1.15 7.35 -15.72
N ALA A 42 1.29 6.04 -15.59
CA ALA A 42 0.26 5.07 -15.94
C ALA A 42 0.21 3.88 -14.97
N VAL A 43 -0.91 3.17 -14.97
CA VAL A 43 -1.03 1.84 -14.35
C VAL A 43 -1.09 0.81 -15.45
N ASP A 44 -0.12 -0.12 -15.46
CA ASP A 44 -0.09 -1.22 -16.41
C ASP A 44 -0.98 -2.37 -15.95
N VAL A 45 -1.73 -2.93 -16.89
CA VAL A 45 -2.67 -4.03 -16.65
C VAL A 45 -2.16 -5.30 -17.32
N ILE A 46 -2.06 -6.37 -16.52
CA ILE A 46 -1.51 -7.66 -16.93
C ILE A 46 -2.55 -8.75 -16.67
N ASP A 47 -2.77 -9.63 -17.62
CA ASP A 47 -3.58 -10.83 -17.47
C ASP A 47 -2.82 -11.86 -16.63
N CYS A 48 -3.34 -12.23 -15.46
CA CYS A 48 -2.68 -13.18 -14.54
C CYS A 48 -2.68 -14.62 -15.04
N ARG A 49 -3.53 -14.99 -16.00
CA ARG A 49 -3.61 -16.35 -16.53
C ARG A 49 -2.58 -16.59 -17.64
N THR A 50 -2.36 -15.57 -18.47
CA THR A 50 -1.48 -15.65 -19.65
C THR A 50 -0.14 -14.98 -19.44
N ASN A 51 0.01 -14.20 -18.34
CA ASN A 51 1.14 -13.32 -18.08
C ASN A 51 1.39 -12.31 -19.21
N ALA A 52 0.31 -11.88 -19.89
CA ALA A 52 0.39 -10.96 -21.00
C ALA A 52 0.03 -9.53 -20.54
N TYR A 53 0.83 -8.56 -20.96
CA TYR A 53 0.45 -7.16 -20.90
C TYR A 53 -0.81 -6.94 -21.75
N LEU A 54 -1.80 -6.25 -21.20
CA LEU A 54 -3.05 -5.93 -21.86
C LEU A 54 -3.07 -4.48 -22.37
N ARG A 55 -2.85 -3.52 -21.47
CA ARG A 55 -2.89 -2.07 -21.71
C ARG A 55 -2.40 -1.28 -20.52
N SER A 56 -2.28 0.04 -20.68
CA SER A 56 -2.04 0.97 -19.57
C SER A 56 -3.25 1.89 -19.37
N LEU A 57 -3.52 2.25 -18.11
CA LEU A 57 -4.43 3.33 -17.73
C LEU A 57 -3.61 4.61 -17.62
N PRO A 58 -3.73 5.55 -18.56
CA PRO A 58 -2.89 6.74 -18.62
C PRO A 58 -3.39 7.87 -17.71
N ASP A 59 -2.72 9.03 -17.77
CA ASP A 59 -3.11 10.28 -17.09
C ASP A 59 -3.13 10.19 -15.56
N LEU A 60 -2.16 9.46 -14.99
CA LEU A 60 -1.96 9.28 -13.55
C LEU A 60 -0.60 9.85 -13.11
N PRO A 61 -0.43 11.19 -13.09
CA PRO A 61 0.88 11.82 -12.91
C PRO A 61 1.59 11.40 -11.63
N GLY A 62 2.76 10.78 -11.78
CA GLY A 62 3.56 10.26 -10.68
C GLY A 62 2.88 9.16 -9.89
N VAL A 63 2.05 8.33 -10.52
CA VAL A 63 1.32 7.25 -9.85
C VAL A 63 2.25 6.37 -9.02
N ALA A 64 1.80 6.07 -7.80
CA ALA A 64 2.59 5.29 -6.85
C ALA A 64 1.77 4.18 -6.17
N GLY A 65 0.75 4.54 -5.40
CA GLY A 65 -0.14 3.57 -4.78
C GLY A 65 -1.09 2.96 -5.80
N VAL A 66 -1.24 1.64 -5.71
CA VAL A 66 -2.31 0.87 -6.35
C VAL A 66 -2.92 -0.01 -5.27
N LEU A 67 -4.23 0.03 -5.12
CA LEU A 67 -4.97 -0.78 -4.17
C LEU A 67 -6.30 -1.22 -4.78
N ILE A 68 -6.65 -2.49 -4.63
CA ILE A 68 -7.86 -3.07 -5.19
C ILE A 68 -8.76 -3.62 -4.08
N ASP A 69 -10.03 -3.27 -4.16
CA ASP A 69 -11.08 -3.97 -3.45
C ASP A 69 -11.96 -4.73 -4.45
N THR A 70 -11.65 -6.01 -4.63
CA THR A 70 -12.38 -6.88 -5.56
C THR A 70 -13.88 -6.97 -5.23
N ALA A 71 -14.23 -6.94 -3.95
CA ALA A 71 -15.64 -7.07 -3.52
C ALA A 71 -16.49 -5.87 -3.93
N SER A 72 -15.91 -4.67 -3.95
CA SER A 72 -16.58 -3.44 -4.40
C SER A 72 -16.34 -3.12 -5.88
N ASP A 73 -15.55 -3.92 -6.60
CA ASP A 73 -15.14 -3.67 -7.98
C ASP A 73 -14.37 -2.34 -8.15
N LEU A 74 -13.49 -2.00 -7.19
CA LEU A 74 -12.79 -0.72 -7.18
C LEU A 74 -11.27 -0.87 -7.20
N LEU A 75 -10.65 -0.04 -8.04
CA LEU A 75 -9.22 0.24 -8.08
C LEU A 75 -8.99 1.67 -7.62
N PHE A 76 -8.06 1.84 -6.71
CA PHE A 76 -7.60 3.13 -6.22
C PHE A 76 -6.15 3.37 -6.62
N THR A 77 -5.84 4.58 -7.06
CA THR A 77 -4.46 5.02 -7.29
C THR A 77 -4.13 6.26 -6.48
N SER A 78 -2.85 6.43 -6.13
CA SER A 78 -2.33 7.69 -5.61
C SER A 78 -1.46 8.36 -6.65
N ASP A 79 -1.89 9.53 -7.13
CA ASP A 79 -1.24 10.29 -8.21
C ASP A 79 -0.40 11.40 -7.57
N ARG A 80 0.88 11.10 -7.27
CA ARG A 80 1.79 11.96 -6.47
C ARG A 80 1.93 13.37 -7.01
N ALA A 81 2.15 13.50 -8.32
CA ALA A 81 2.40 14.80 -8.93
C ALA A 81 1.14 15.65 -9.05
N ALA A 82 -0.04 15.04 -8.99
CA ALA A 82 -1.32 15.71 -9.06
C ALA A 82 -1.97 15.95 -7.67
N ALA A 83 -1.35 15.47 -6.58
CA ALA A 83 -1.88 15.56 -5.22
C ALA A 83 -3.34 15.05 -5.13
N ARG A 84 -3.63 13.91 -5.76
CA ARG A 84 -4.98 13.33 -5.81
C ARG A 84 -4.95 11.82 -5.69
N VAL A 85 -6.11 11.25 -5.39
CA VAL A 85 -6.39 9.83 -5.62
C VAL A 85 -7.36 9.70 -6.78
N SER A 86 -7.18 8.68 -7.62
CA SER A 86 -8.13 8.33 -8.66
C SER A 86 -8.83 7.03 -8.30
N ILE A 87 -10.11 6.93 -8.64
CA ILE A 87 -10.98 5.80 -8.34
C ILE A 87 -11.50 5.27 -9.67
N PHE A 88 -11.25 4.00 -9.95
CA PHE A 88 -11.71 3.34 -11.16
C PHE A 88 -12.59 2.14 -10.81
N ARG A 89 -13.42 1.72 -11.73
CA ARG A 89 -14.08 0.42 -11.71
C ARG A 89 -13.13 -0.64 -12.29
N CYS A 90 -12.90 -1.74 -11.59
CA CYS A 90 -12.00 -2.78 -12.11
C CYS A 90 -12.58 -3.54 -13.31
N SER A 91 -13.89 -3.76 -13.36
CA SER A 91 -14.53 -4.59 -14.37
C SER A 91 -14.38 -4.03 -15.79
N ASP A 92 -14.50 -2.71 -15.97
CA ASP A 92 -14.43 -2.01 -17.25
C ASP A 92 -13.34 -0.94 -17.33
N GLU A 93 -12.61 -0.72 -16.18
CA GLU A 93 -11.53 0.25 -16.03
C GLU A 93 -11.97 1.72 -16.27
N SER A 94 -13.27 2.00 -16.14
CA SER A 94 -13.79 3.35 -16.22
C SER A 94 -13.39 4.18 -15.00
N LEU A 95 -12.99 5.44 -15.24
CA LEU A 95 -12.74 6.41 -14.19
C LEU A 95 -14.06 6.79 -13.51
N VAL A 96 -14.14 6.56 -12.20
CA VAL A 96 -15.31 6.92 -11.38
C VAL A 96 -15.17 8.33 -10.83
N ALA A 97 -14.01 8.65 -10.24
CA ALA A 97 -13.76 9.95 -9.63
C ALA A 97 -12.26 10.24 -9.46
N GLN A 98 -11.96 11.51 -9.30
CA GLN A 98 -10.64 11.99 -8.85
C GLN A 98 -10.86 12.93 -7.67
N VAL A 99 -10.17 12.70 -6.55
CA VAL A 99 -10.34 13.45 -5.31
C VAL A 99 -9.00 14.06 -4.91
N ALA A 100 -8.97 15.38 -4.75
CA ALA A 100 -7.79 16.09 -4.25
C ALA A 100 -7.50 15.68 -2.80
N VAL A 101 -6.24 15.41 -2.48
CA VAL A 101 -5.76 14.97 -1.16
C VAL A 101 -4.52 15.80 -0.75
N GLY A 102 -3.81 15.38 0.29
CA GLY A 102 -2.56 16.05 0.68
C GLY A 102 -1.44 15.84 -0.35
N SER A 103 -0.36 16.63 -0.20
CA SER A 103 0.77 16.63 -1.14
C SER A 103 1.48 15.29 -1.21
N ARG A 104 1.76 14.83 -2.42
CA ARG A 104 2.51 13.60 -2.73
C ARG A 104 1.89 12.35 -2.07
N PRO A 105 0.63 12.00 -2.39
CA PRO A 105 0.01 10.78 -1.90
C PRO A 105 0.82 9.55 -2.32
N ASN A 106 0.88 8.53 -1.44
CA ASN A 106 1.69 7.33 -1.65
C ASN A 106 0.94 6.06 -1.24
N GLY A 107 1.15 5.55 -0.03
CA GLY A 107 0.47 4.39 0.48
C GLY A 107 -1.03 4.59 0.60
N LEU A 108 -1.79 3.53 0.38
CA LEU A 108 -3.24 3.50 0.45
C LEU A 108 -3.70 2.40 1.41
N ALA A 109 -4.83 2.62 2.10
CA ALA A 109 -5.55 1.58 2.82
C ALA A 109 -7.06 1.83 2.70
N PHE A 110 -7.86 0.78 2.60
CA PHE A 110 -9.29 0.91 2.41
C PHE A 110 -10.09 0.23 3.52
N ASP A 111 -10.88 1.02 4.26
CA ASP A 111 -11.89 0.54 5.18
C ASP A 111 -13.13 0.10 4.38
N THR A 112 -13.22 -1.20 4.14
CA THR A 112 -14.30 -1.81 3.36
C THR A 112 -15.66 -1.73 4.06
N GLN A 113 -15.71 -1.47 5.38
CA GLN A 113 -16.95 -1.39 6.14
C GLN A 113 -17.63 -0.02 6.01
N ARG A 114 -16.80 1.05 6.04
CA ARG A 114 -17.26 2.45 5.97
C ARG A 114 -17.03 3.06 4.61
N ARG A 115 -16.38 2.31 3.70
CA ARG A 115 -16.01 2.78 2.36
C ARG A 115 -15.17 4.05 2.42
N HIS A 116 -14.18 4.04 3.35
CA HIS A 116 -13.23 5.12 3.51
C HIS A 116 -11.85 4.71 2.97
N LEU A 117 -11.37 5.47 2.00
CA LEU A 117 -9.99 5.33 1.49
C LEU A 117 -9.08 6.25 2.29
N TYR A 118 -8.02 5.70 2.84
CA TYR A 118 -6.94 6.44 3.49
C TYR A 118 -5.79 6.61 2.49
N SER A 119 -5.46 7.85 2.19
CA SER A 119 -4.29 8.22 1.38
C SER A 119 -3.22 8.83 2.29
N PHE A 120 -2.04 8.20 2.33
CA PHE A 120 -0.92 8.63 3.16
C PHE A 120 0.00 9.51 2.33
N ASN A 121 0.07 10.80 2.70
CA ASN A 121 0.69 11.85 1.93
C ASN A 121 2.07 12.18 2.49
N LEU A 122 3.09 12.15 1.63
CA LEU A 122 4.49 12.33 2.02
C LEU A 122 4.84 13.76 2.41
N GLY A 123 3.97 14.73 2.08
CA GLY A 123 4.22 16.16 2.25
C GLY A 123 5.20 16.73 1.23
N GLU A 124 5.46 18.04 1.33
CA GLU A 124 6.37 18.75 0.43
C GLU A 124 7.29 19.69 1.24
N PRO A 125 8.62 19.47 1.24
CA PRO A 125 9.32 18.30 0.71
C PRO A 125 8.95 17.00 1.44
N PRO A 126 9.20 15.82 0.83
CA PRO A 126 8.82 14.54 1.44
C PRO A 126 9.38 14.37 2.85
N GLY A 127 8.48 14.00 3.80
CA GLY A 127 8.80 13.88 5.22
C GLY A 127 8.42 15.09 6.07
N THR A 128 7.96 16.19 5.44
CA THR A 128 7.49 17.40 6.13
C THR A 128 6.00 17.60 5.91
N ASN A 129 5.28 18.03 6.94
CA ASN A 129 3.83 18.25 6.88
C ASN A 129 3.07 17.02 6.35
N CYS A 130 3.53 15.83 6.74
CA CYS A 130 2.90 14.57 6.34
C CYS A 130 1.49 14.46 6.90
N THR A 131 0.57 13.91 6.10
CA THR A 131 -0.84 13.77 6.49
C THR A 131 -1.41 12.44 6.02
N ALA A 132 -2.54 12.04 6.62
CA ALA A 132 -3.45 11.06 6.04
C ALA A 132 -4.75 11.78 5.65
N SER A 133 -5.14 11.65 4.39
CA SER A 133 -6.46 12.11 3.92
C SER A 133 -7.43 10.93 3.95
N VAL A 134 -8.56 11.09 4.61
CA VAL A 134 -9.63 10.10 4.65
C VAL A 134 -10.72 10.52 3.66
N VAL A 135 -10.90 9.73 2.61
CA VAL A 135 -11.84 9.98 1.52
C VAL A 135 -13.08 9.10 1.68
N ALA A 136 -14.27 9.71 1.73
CA ALA A 136 -15.52 8.97 1.53
C ALA A 136 -15.63 8.61 0.05
N VAL A 137 -15.50 7.32 -0.25
CA VAL A 137 -15.46 6.84 -1.64
C VAL A 137 -16.78 7.07 -2.36
N ASP A 138 -17.90 6.90 -1.67
CA ASP A 138 -19.23 7.09 -2.27
C ASP A 138 -19.61 8.57 -2.51
N ASP A 139 -19.04 9.46 -1.69
CA ASP A 139 -19.28 10.91 -1.78
C ASP A 139 -18.20 11.65 -2.60
N HIS A 140 -17.13 10.98 -2.97
CA HIS A 140 -15.97 11.51 -3.69
C HIS A 140 -15.37 12.77 -3.02
N ARG A 141 -15.25 12.78 -1.68
CA ARG A 141 -14.74 13.93 -0.93
C ARG A 141 -13.90 13.52 0.26
N VAL A 142 -13.00 14.40 0.67
CA VAL A 142 -12.23 14.23 1.90
C VAL A 142 -13.12 14.51 3.11
N LEU A 143 -13.19 13.55 4.02
CA LEU A 143 -13.89 13.67 5.30
C LEU A 143 -13.00 14.31 6.37
N LYS A 144 -11.73 13.93 6.37
CA LYS A 144 -10.77 14.29 7.41
C LYS A 144 -9.35 14.31 6.87
N THR A 145 -8.57 15.25 7.37
CA THR A 145 -7.11 15.23 7.24
C THR A 145 -6.50 15.05 8.64
N ILE A 146 -5.62 14.07 8.78
CA ILE A 146 -4.95 13.72 10.03
C ILE A 146 -3.48 14.04 9.85
N ALA A 147 -2.90 14.85 10.75
CA ALA A 147 -1.47 15.12 10.77
C ALA A 147 -0.70 13.86 11.19
N LEU A 148 0.40 13.57 10.51
CA LEU A 148 1.26 12.44 10.81
C LEU A 148 2.58 12.92 11.43
N PRO A 149 3.18 12.12 12.33
CA PRO A 149 4.41 12.53 13.02
C PRO A 149 5.67 12.46 12.14
N GLY A 150 5.57 11.92 10.94
CA GLY A 150 6.69 11.78 10.01
C GLY A 150 6.28 11.08 8.72
N ARG A 151 7.28 10.67 7.94
CA ARG A 151 7.09 10.11 6.61
C ARG A 151 6.34 8.78 6.63
N PRO A 152 5.11 8.71 6.09
CA PRO A 152 4.36 7.45 6.00
C PRO A 152 4.92 6.55 4.91
N ARG A 153 4.75 5.24 5.12
CA ARG A 153 5.09 4.18 4.18
C ARG A 153 3.86 3.32 3.92
N TRP A 154 3.99 1.98 3.96
CA TRP A 154 2.90 1.05 3.77
C TRP A 154 1.86 1.11 4.88
N ALA A 155 0.61 0.86 4.52
CA ALA A 155 -0.51 0.86 5.43
C ALA A 155 -1.44 -0.33 5.16
N VAL A 156 -2.14 -0.78 6.20
CA VAL A 156 -3.14 -1.85 6.12
C VAL A 156 -4.36 -1.50 6.97
N PHE A 157 -5.56 -1.87 6.49
CA PHE A 157 -6.78 -1.81 7.29
C PHE A 157 -7.03 -3.14 7.98
N ASP A 158 -7.25 -3.08 9.27
CA ASP A 158 -7.63 -4.21 10.09
C ASP A 158 -9.10 -4.15 10.48
N ARG A 159 -9.90 -4.90 9.75
CA ARG A 159 -11.34 -5.00 9.95
C ARG A 159 -11.71 -5.54 11.33
N SER A 160 -10.86 -6.37 11.94
CA SER A 160 -11.21 -7.08 13.19
C SER A 160 -11.22 -6.17 14.41
N ASN A 161 -10.52 -5.03 14.36
CA ASN A 161 -10.43 -4.08 15.47
C ASN A 161 -10.67 -2.63 15.05
N ASP A 162 -11.17 -2.39 13.84
CA ASP A 162 -11.47 -1.05 13.30
C ASP A 162 -10.25 -0.11 13.36
N ARG A 163 -9.08 -0.59 12.87
CA ARG A 163 -7.84 0.19 12.86
C ARG A 163 -7.22 0.22 11.48
N VAL A 164 -6.70 1.38 11.11
CA VAL A 164 -5.72 1.49 10.04
C VAL A 164 -4.34 1.61 10.66
N TYR A 165 -3.44 0.73 10.28
CA TYR A 165 -2.05 0.77 10.68
C TYR A 165 -1.20 1.32 9.54
N VAL A 166 -0.30 2.24 9.85
CA VAL A 166 0.63 2.80 8.88
C VAL A 166 2.04 2.85 9.47
N ASN A 167 3.01 2.39 8.70
CA ASN A 167 4.41 2.55 9.03
C ASN A 167 4.82 4.02 8.89
N ILE A 168 5.46 4.55 9.91
CA ILE A 168 6.15 5.85 9.89
C ILE A 168 7.64 5.58 9.94
N GLN A 169 8.37 6.10 8.95
CA GLN A 169 9.80 5.81 8.78
C GLN A 169 10.63 6.44 9.90
N ASP A 170 10.32 7.70 10.23
CA ASP A 170 10.94 8.46 11.30
C ASP A 170 9.89 9.41 11.91
N PRO A 171 9.58 9.29 13.23
CA PRO A 171 10.08 8.28 14.17
C PRO A 171 9.68 6.86 13.77
N ALA A 172 10.54 5.87 14.12
CA ALA A 172 10.36 4.47 13.71
C ALA A 172 9.22 3.77 14.47
N ILE A 173 7.98 4.02 14.05
CA ILE A 173 6.76 3.51 14.66
C ILE A 173 5.77 2.95 13.65
N ILE A 174 4.84 2.13 14.11
CA ILE A 174 3.56 1.92 13.44
C ILE A 174 2.53 2.81 14.15
N LEU A 175 1.89 3.68 13.38
CA LEU A 175 0.79 4.50 13.86
C LEU A 175 -0.53 3.76 13.65
N ALA A 176 -1.34 3.62 14.68
CA ALA A 176 -2.71 3.11 14.58
C ALA A 176 -3.70 4.28 14.57
N ILE A 177 -4.55 4.30 13.56
CA ILE A 177 -5.66 5.26 13.42
C ILE A 177 -6.96 4.53 13.71
N ASP A 178 -7.78 5.08 14.59
CA ASP A 178 -9.15 4.61 14.81
C ASP A 178 -10.01 4.93 13.60
N ALA A 179 -10.57 3.89 12.95
CA ALA A 179 -11.34 4.06 11.72
C ALA A 179 -12.74 4.64 11.94
N ARG A 180 -13.26 4.63 13.18
CA ARG A 180 -14.56 5.25 13.54
C ARG A 180 -14.39 6.73 13.87
N GLU A 181 -13.37 7.02 14.68
CA GLU A 181 -13.15 8.38 15.19
C GLU A 181 -12.24 9.22 14.28
N LEU A 182 -11.63 8.59 13.28
CA LEU A 182 -10.73 9.21 12.31
C LEU A 182 -9.62 10.03 13.00
N LYS A 183 -8.98 9.41 13.99
CA LYS A 183 -7.88 10.01 14.76
C LYS A 183 -6.83 8.98 15.16
N GLU A 184 -5.64 9.47 15.47
CA GLU A 184 -4.60 8.66 16.08
C GLU A 184 -5.14 7.99 17.36
N SER A 185 -4.91 6.69 17.49
CA SER A 185 -5.32 5.90 18.65
C SER A 185 -4.13 5.32 19.41
N ARG A 186 -3.03 5.00 18.72
CA ARG A 186 -1.85 4.40 19.34
C ARG A 186 -0.60 4.56 18.49
N ARG A 187 0.55 4.58 19.15
CA ARG A 187 1.88 4.45 18.54
C ARG A 187 2.53 3.17 19.02
N ILE A 188 3.00 2.35 18.11
CA ILE A 188 3.71 1.10 18.38
C ILE A 188 5.17 1.32 18.02
N ASN A 189 6.06 1.32 19.00
CA ASN A 189 7.49 1.42 18.74
C ASN A 189 7.98 0.09 18.14
N VAL A 190 8.46 0.13 16.91
CA VAL A 190 8.97 -1.07 16.23
C VAL A 190 10.35 -1.46 16.72
N GLY A 191 11.12 -0.51 17.26
CA GLY A 191 12.49 -0.74 17.69
C GLY A 191 13.45 -1.16 16.57
N ALA A 192 13.06 -0.89 15.31
CA ALA A 192 13.81 -1.17 14.10
C ALA A 192 13.97 0.12 13.31
N LYS A 193 15.05 0.24 12.54
CA LYS A 193 15.30 1.44 11.72
C LYS A 193 14.40 1.44 10.49
N GLY A 194 13.64 2.51 10.29
CA GLY A 194 12.91 2.77 9.06
C GLY A 194 11.83 1.74 8.73
N PRO A 195 10.73 1.63 9.51
CA PRO A 195 9.57 0.85 9.12
C PRO A 195 9.12 1.17 7.70
N HIS A 196 9.01 0.16 6.82
CA HIS A 196 8.73 0.33 5.39
C HIS A 196 7.53 -0.50 4.96
N GLY A 197 7.72 -1.78 4.58
CA GLY A 197 6.63 -2.68 4.24
C GLY A 197 5.81 -3.07 5.46
N LEU A 198 4.48 -3.18 5.29
CA LEU A 198 3.56 -3.58 6.35
C LEU A 198 2.56 -4.60 5.82
N GLY A 199 2.48 -5.75 6.46
CA GLY A 199 1.50 -6.78 6.19
C GLY A 199 0.65 -7.09 7.43
N LEU A 200 -0.55 -7.60 7.19
CA LEU A 200 -1.46 -8.09 8.23
C LEU A 200 -1.89 -9.51 7.89
N ALA A 201 -1.64 -10.45 8.78
CA ALA A 201 -2.09 -11.83 8.64
C ALA A 201 -2.23 -12.50 10.00
N ASP A 202 -3.19 -13.40 10.15
CA ASP A 202 -3.40 -14.20 11.36
C ASP A 202 -3.33 -13.39 12.66
N GLY A 203 -3.87 -12.16 12.64
CA GLY A 203 -3.89 -11.28 13.80
C GLY A 203 -2.54 -10.64 14.15
N ARG A 204 -1.55 -10.73 13.28
CA ARG A 204 -0.22 -10.14 13.47
C ARG A 204 0.05 -9.07 12.42
N LEU A 205 0.82 -8.07 12.83
CA LEU A 205 1.45 -7.15 11.91
C LEU A 205 2.85 -7.65 11.60
N PHE A 206 3.22 -7.57 10.33
CA PHE A 206 4.53 -7.90 9.81
C PHE A 206 5.16 -6.62 9.27
N CYS A 207 6.08 -6.06 10.03
CA CYS A 207 6.76 -4.81 9.69
C CYS A 207 8.16 -5.11 9.17
N ALA A 208 8.35 -4.94 7.88
CA ALA A 208 9.67 -5.00 7.27
C ALA A 208 10.33 -3.62 7.36
N ALA A 209 11.56 -3.58 7.87
CA ALA A 209 12.26 -2.35 8.19
C ALA A 209 13.60 -2.22 7.46
N ASP A 210 13.97 -0.99 7.10
CA ASP A 210 15.21 -0.65 6.37
C ASP A 210 16.48 -1.10 7.11
N GLY A 211 16.36 -1.45 8.39
CA GLY A 211 17.39 -2.11 9.18
C GLY A 211 17.64 -3.58 8.82
N ASN A 212 17.13 -4.06 7.68
CA ASN A 212 17.25 -5.44 7.18
C ASN A 212 16.61 -6.47 8.11
N GLU A 213 15.47 -6.15 8.69
CA GLU A 213 14.73 -7.05 9.56
C GLU A 213 13.22 -7.01 9.31
N LEU A 214 12.55 -8.13 9.64
CA LEU A 214 11.11 -8.26 9.72
C LEU A 214 10.71 -8.41 11.18
N ALA A 215 10.01 -7.41 11.73
CA ALA A 215 9.42 -7.48 13.05
C ALA A 215 8.01 -8.07 12.97
N ILE A 216 7.73 -9.05 13.82
CA ILE A 216 6.42 -9.69 13.95
C ILE A 216 5.78 -9.19 15.24
N ILE A 217 4.60 -8.59 15.14
CA ILE A 217 3.93 -7.90 16.24
C ILE A 217 2.57 -8.53 16.46
N GLU A 218 2.34 -9.08 17.65
CA GLU A 218 1.02 -9.53 18.11
C GLU A 218 0.18 -8.37 18.63
N ARG A 219 -1.10 -8.37 18.30
CA ARG A 219 -2.04 -7.30 18.65
C ARG A 219 -3.32 -7.77 19.37
N PHE A 220 -3.38 -9.07 19.76
CA PHE A 220 -4.64 -9.71 20.18
C PHE A 220 -5.17 -9.29 21.55
N ALA A 221 -4.33 -9.05 22.51
CA ALA A 221 -4.79 -8.74 23.87
C ALA A 221 -3.86 -7.73 24.55
N GLY A 222 -4.36 -6.54 24.78
CA GLY A 222 -3.61 -5.50 25.47
C GLY A 222 -2.70 -4.68 24.55
N ASP A 223 -1.50 -4.38 25.00
CA ASP A 223 -0.53 -3.63 24.23
C ASP A 223 0.13 -4.51 23.16
N PRO A 224 0.26 -4.03 21.91
CA PRO A 224 0.96 -4.75 20.85
C PRO A 224 2.38 -5.10 21.28
N GLN A 225 2.78 -6.36 21.13
CA GLN A 225 4.08 -6.88 21.53
C GLN A 225 4.87 -7.38 20.32
N ILE A 226 6.15 -7.02 20.23
CA ILE A 226 7.06 -7.63 19.28
C ILE A 226 7.39 -9.04 19.78
N VAL A 227 6.92 -10.05 19.06
CA VAL A 227 7.09 -11.46 19.44
C VAL A 227 8.23 -12.15 18.73
N SER A 228 8.68 -11.60 17.60
CA SER A 228 9.82 -12.15 16.86
C SER A 228 10.45 -11.12 15.94
N ARG A 229 11.72 -11.35 15.59
CA ARG A 229 12.47 -10.62 14.58
C ARG A 229 13.21 -11.62 13.68
N LEU A 230 13.12 -11.42 12.40
CA LEU A 230 13.80 -12.24 11.41
C LEU A 230 14.72 -11.35 10.57
N PRO A 231 15.99 -11.76 10.37
CA PRO A 231 16.89 -11.01 9.49
C PRO A 231 16.44 -11.12 8.03
N LEU A 232 16.54 -10.02 7.30
CA LEU A 232 16.31 -9.96 5.86
C LEU A 232 17.64 -9.82 5.12
N ARG A 233 17.66 -10.24 3.85
CA ARG A 233 18.87 -10.21 3.01
C ARG A 233 19.19 -8.83 2.41
N GLY A 234 18.48 -7.78 2.83
CA GLY A 234 18.65 -6.42 2.35
C GLY A 234 17.50 -5.53 2.75
N SER A 235 17.49 -4.28 2.27
CA SER A 235 16.44 -3.31 2.55
C SER A 235 15.12 -3.75 1.92
N PRO A 236 14.07 -3.99 2.74
CA PRO A 236 12.77 -4.42 2.24
C PRO A 236 11.96 -3.24 1.71
N ASP A 237 11.02 -3.54 0.82
CA ASP A 237 10.05 -2.57 0.33
C ASP A 237 8.61 -3.03 0.64
N VAL A 238 8.19 -4.15 0.08
CA VAL A 238 6.81 -4.65 0.12
C VAL A 238 6.71 -5.92 0.95
N VAL A 239 5.63 -6.03 1.72
CA VAL A 239 5.24 -7.27 2.41
C VAL A 239 3.90 -7.73 1.85
N MET A 240 3.86 -8.94 1.29
CA MET A 240 2.65 -9.56 0.76
C MET A 240 2.37 -10.88 1.48
N HIS A 241 1.12 -11.12 1.83
CA HIS A 241 0.66 -12.37 2.42
C HIS A 241 -0.17 -13.18 1.42
N ASP A 242 0.26 -14.41 1.14
CA ASP A 242 -0.55 -15.42 0.45
C ASP A 242 -1.29 -16.24 1.51
N GLU A 243 -2.53 -15.89 1.75
CA GLU A 243 -3.38 -16.55 2.75
C GLU A 243 -3.56 -18.05 2.44
N ARG A 244 -3.74 -18.40 1.17
CA ARG A 244 -3.96 -19.78 0.73
C ARG A 244 -2.75 -20.68 0.98
N ARG A 245 -1.54 -20.15 0.75
CA ARG A 245 -0.28 -20.88 0.97
C ARG A 245 0.29 -20.68 2.37
N ARG A 246 -0.28 -19.72 3.12
CA ARG A 246 0.21 -19.27 4.43
C ARG A 246 1.69 -18.86 4.37
N CYS A 247 2.04 -18.13 3.32
CA CYS A 247 3.38 -17.64 3.06
C CYS A 247 3.41 -16.13 3.07
N LEU A 248 4.48 -15.58 3.62
CA LEU A 248 4.79 -14.16 3.55
C LEU A 248 5.92 -13.96 2.53
N PHE A 249 5.69 -13.06 1.59
CA PHE A 249 6.70 -12.62 0.64
C PHE A 249 7.16 -11.22 1.03
N VAL A 250 8.47 -11.02 1.06
CA VAL A 250 9.09 -9.71 1.31
C VAL A 250 9.95 -9.36 0.11
N ALA A 251 9.58 -8.30 -0.60
CA ALA A 251 10.39 -7.78 -1.68
C ALA A 251 11.62 -7.06 -1.10
N ILE A 252 12.80 -7.35 -1.66
CA ILE A 252 14.06 -6.73 -1.27
C ILE A 252 14.47 -5.77 -2.38
N GLY A 253 14.39 -4.46 -2.10
CA GLY A 253 14.72 -3.41 -3.07
C GLY A 253 16.23 -3.26 -3.33
N SER A 254 17.06 -3.56 -2.32
CA SER A 254 18.51 -3.60 -2.47
C SER A 254 19.10 -4.68 -1.58
N PRO A 255 20.02 -5.53 -2.11
CA PRO A 255 20.67 -6.54 -1.29
C PRO A 255 21.50 -5.90 -0.19
N ALA A 256 21.70 -6.62 0.93
CA ALA A 256 22.64 -6.21 1.95
C ALA A 256 24.06 -6.21 1.37
N SER A 257 24.77 -5.09 1.54
CA SER A 257 26.17 -4.94 1.16
C SER A 257 27.09 -5.72 2.09
#